data_e177f7d4d4acc8c029095063d16325b4
#
_entry.id   e177f7d4d4acc8c029095063d16325b4
#
_cell.length_a   1.000
_cell.length_b   1.000
_cell.length_c   1.000
_cell.angle_alpha   90.00
_cell.angle_beta   90.00
_cell.angle_gamma   90.00
#
_symmetry.space_group_name_H-M   'P 1'
#
loop_
_entity.id
_entity.type
_entity.pdbx_description
1 polymer ?
#
loop_
_entity_poly.entity_id
_entity_poly.type
_entity_poly.pdbx_seq_one_letter_code
_entity_poly.pdbx_strand_id
1 'polypeptide(L)'
;MRTSKKDLEQYINTLNKSINLKRINGFRPYYELDCAYDGYKLVVINNKSRGNTEISDRMTAKELYAFIRAYLAGFETAQTKKAYRA
;
A
#
# COMPACT_ATOMS: atom_id res chain seq x y z
N MET A 1 -2.62 22.32 1.28
CA MET A 1 -3.54 21.37 0.67
C MET A 1 -3.83 20.24 1.64
N ARG A 2 -5.09 19.93 1.82
CA ARG A 2 -5.52 18.96 2.84
C ARG A 2 -5.61 17.57 2.22
N THR A 3 -4.85 16.61 2.75
CA THR A 3 -4.94 15.22 2.31
C THR A 3 -6.22 14.59 2.86
N SER A 4 -7.07 14.08 1.98
CA SER A 4 -8.33 13.45 2.33
C SER A 4 -8.24 11.93 2.25
N LYS A 5 -9.24 11.25 2.83
CA LYS A 5 -9.38 9.80 2.69
C LYS A 5 -9.45 9.40 1.21
N LYS A 6 -10.14 10.20 0.39
CA LYS A 6 -10.26 9.95 -1.05
C LYS A 6 -8.91 9.97 -1.74
N ASP A 7 -8.04 10.91 -1.36
CA ASP A 7 -6.67 10.98 -1.91
C ASP A 7 -5.89 9.72 -1.57
N LEU A 8 -6.00 9.25 -0.32
CA LEU A 8 -5.35 8.02 0.11
C LEU A 8 -5.85 6.81 -0.69
N GLU A 9 -7.16 6.71 -0.90
CA GLU A 9 -7.75 5.61 -1.67
C GLU A 9 -7.25 5.59 -3.10
N GLN A 10 -7.11 6.77 -3.74
CA GLN A 10 -6.58 6.88 -5.09
C GLN A 10 -5.13 6.40 -5.17
N TYR A 11 -4.30 6.76 -4.18
CA TYR A 11 -2.92 6.30 -4.14
C TYR A 11 -2.81 4.81 -3.90
N ILE A 12 -3.69 4.26 -3.08
CA ILE A 12 -3.72 2.81 -2.84
C ILE A 12 -4.14 2.07 -4.10
N ASN A 13 -5.07 2.61 -4.87
CA ASN A 13 -5.41 2.06 -6.19
C ASN A 13 -4.20 2.06 -7.11
N THR A 14 -3.39 3.12 -7.07
CA THR A 14 -2.15 3.19 -7.84
C THR A 14 -1.16 2.10 -7.40
N LEU A 15 -1.02 1.89 -6.09
CA LEU A 15 -0.19 0.79 -5.58
C LEU A 15 -0.65 -0.55 -6.13
N ASN A 16 -1.95 -0.81 -6.10
CA ASN A 16 -2.50 -2.09 -6.56
C ASN A 16 -2.29 -2.30 -8.07
N LYS A 17 -2.23 -1.23 -8.84
CA LYS A 17 -1.95 -1.31 -10.27
C LYS A 17 -0.46 -1.46 -10.56
N SER A 18 0.39 -0.84 -9.74
CA SER A 18 1.84 -0.79 -9.97
C SER A 18 2.57 -1.99 -9.38
N ILE A 19 2.06 -2.58 -8.30
CA ILE A 19 2.71 -3.67 -7.60
C ILE A 19 1.84 -4.92 -7.70
N ASN A 20 2.38 -5.96 -8.36
CA ASN A 20 1.72 -7.26 -8.46
C ASN A 20 2.20 -8.13 -7.31
N LEU A 21 1.37 -8.26 -6.29
CA LEU A 21 1.68 -9.14 -5.17
C LEU A 21 1.50 -10.60 -5.59
N LYS A 22 2.40 -11.45 -5.08
CA LYS A 22 2.39 -12.87 -5.42
C LYS A 22 1.13 -13.54 -4.84
N ARG A 23 0.46 -14.37 -5.64
CA ARG A 23 -0.71 -15.13 -5.19
C ARG A 23 -0.33 -16.10 -4.08
N ILE A 24 -1.23 -16.20 -3.08
CA ILE A 24 -1.10 -17.12 -1.96
C ILE A 24 -2.33 -18.03 -1.97
N ASN A 25 -2.12 -19.34 -2.17
CA ASN A 25 -3.21 -20.33 -2.23
C ASN A 25 -4.35 -19.93 -3.17
N GLY A 26 -3.98 -19.39 -4.35
CA GLY A 26 -4.95 -18.96 -5.36
C GLY A 26 -5.56 -17.60 -5.10
N PHE A 27 -5.28 -16.98 -3.98
CA PHE A 27 -5.78 -15.64 -3.66
C PHE A 27 -4.74 -14.59 -4.03
N ARG A 28 -5.17 -13.52 -4.69
CA ARG A 28 -4.32 -12.39 -5.04
C ARG A 28 -4.40 -11.31 -3.97
N PRO A 29 -3.36 -11.14 -3.14
CA PRO A 29 -3.37 -10.08 -2.13
C PRO A 29 -3.47 -8.69 -2.75
N TYR A 30 -4.03 -7.76 -2.00
CA TYR A 30 -4.14 -6.37 -2.45
C TYR A 30 -3.99 -5.41 -1.27
N TYR A 31 -3.54 -4.19 -1.59
CA TYR A 31 -3.42 -3.14 -0.60
C TYR A 31 -4.78 -2.54 -0.29
N GLU A 32 -4.99 -2.20 0.97
CA GLU A 32 -6.24 -1.58 1.41
C GLU A 32 -5.95 -0.52 2.48
N LEU A 33 -6.80 0.48 2.53
CA LEU A 33 -6.75 1.51 3.56
C LEU A 33 -7.55 1.04 4.76
N ASP A 34 -6.91 0.98 5.92
CA ASP A 34 -7.59 0.71 7.18
C ASP A 34 -7.85 2.03 7.89
N CYS A 35 -9.12 2.39 8.04
CA CYS A 35 -9.55 3.61 8.70
C CYS A 35 -10.09 3.27 10.07
N ALA A 36 -9.63 4.01 11.07
CA ALA A 36 -10.16 3.89 12.42
C ALA A 36 -10.24 5.27 13.05
N TYR A 37 -10.79 5.31 14.25
CA TYR A 37 -11.01 6.55 14.96
C TYR A 37 -9.72 7.36 15.18
N ASP A 38 -8.62 6.67 15.39
CA ASP A 38 -7.32 7.29 15.69
C ASP A 38 -6.40 7.43 14.47
N GLY A 39 -6.93 7.24 13.26
CA GLY A 39 -6.16 7.49 12.04
C GLY A 39 -6.25 6.41 10.98
N TYR A 40 -5.22 6.34 10.13
CA TYR A 40 -5.19 5.49 8.95
C TYR A 40 -3.93 4.65 8.94
N LYS A 41 -4.02 3.46 8.38
CA LYS A 41 -2.84 2.65 8.10
C LYS A 41 -2.99 1.88 6.80
N LEU A 42 -1.86 1.50 6.21
CA LEU A 42 -1.81 0.70 5.01
C LEU A 42 -1.70 -0.77 5.39
N VAL A 43 -2.56 -1.60 4.85
CA VAL A 43 -2.55 -3.04 5.07
C VAL A 43 -2.60 -3.79 3.76
N VAL A 44 -2.20 -5.06 3.78
CA VAL A 44 -2.38 -5.99 2.67
C VAL A 44 -3.38 -7.04 3.10
N ILE A 45 -4.42 -7.24 2.32
CA ILE A 45 -5.41 -8.30 2.53
C ILE A 45 -4.85 -9.57 1.90
N ASN A 46 -4.68 -10.62 2.70
CA ASN A 46 -3.95 -11.84 2.30
C ASN A 46 -4.83 -13.01 1.90
N ASN A 47 -6.11 -13.02 2.29
CA ASN A 47 -6.98 -14.16 2.02
C ASN A 47 -8.47 -13.74 2.01
N LYS A 48 -9.33 -14.70 1.63
CA LYS A 48 -10.77 -14.47 1.54
C LYS A 48 -11.43 -14.12 2.87
N SER A 49 -10.84 -14.53 3.97
CA SER A 49 -11.33 -14.21 5.32
C SER A 49 -10.86 -12.84 5.81
N ARG A 50 -10.24 -12.04 4.94
CA ARG A 50 -9.74 -10.70 5.22
C ARG A 50 -8.62 -10.68 6.26
N GLY A 51 -7.85 -11.76 6.34
CA GLY A 51 -6.61 -11.75 7.09
C GLY A 51 -5.69 -10.70 6.49
N ASN A 52 -5.01 -9.91 7.33
CA ASN A 52 -4.20 -8.81 6.83
C ASN A 52 -2.81 -8.76 7.47
N THR A 53 -1.90 -8.10 6.75
CA THR A 53 -0.57 -7.77 7.22
C THR A 53 -0.46 -6.25 7.27
N GLU A 54 -0.09 -5.71 8.40
CA GLU A 54 0.11 -4.27 8.54
C GLU A 54 1.42 -3.86 7.88
N ILE A 55 1.34 -2.92 6.93
CA ILE A 55 2.50 -2.38 6.23
C ILE A 55 3.01 -1.13 6.95
N SER A 56 2.10 -0.35 7.51
CA SER A 56 2.45 0.86 8.25
C SER A 56 1.79 0.89 9.61
N ASP A 57 2.30 1.73 10.50
CA ASP A 57 1.60 2.06 11.74
C ASP A 57 0.42 2.96 11.43
N ARG A 58 -0.47 3.13 12.42
CA ARG A 58 -1.59 4.06 12.28
C ARG A 58 -1.07 5.50 12.41
N MET A 59 -1.50 6.34 11.48
CA MET A 59 -0.97 7.69 11.38
C MET A 59 -2.01 8.64 10.77
N THR A 60 -1.71 9.93 10.74
CA THR A 60 -2.60 10.91 10.11
C THR A 60 -2.66 10.68 8.60
N ALA A 61 -3.69 11.24 7.95
CA ALA A 61 -3.82 11.14 6.50
C ALA A 61 -2.60 11.71 5.78
N LYS A 62 -2.09 12.84 6.23
CA LYS A 62 -0.91 13.48 5.64
C LYS A 62 0.35 12.59 5.78
N GLU A 63 0.53 12.01 6.96
CA GLU A 63 1.66 11.13 7.20
C GLU A 63 1.58 9.86 6.35
N LEU A 64 0.40 9.26 6.26
CA LEU A 64 0.21 8.06 5.45
C LEU A 64 0.41 8.36 3.96
N TYR A 65 -0.05 9.51 3.51
CA TYR A 65 0.17 9.94 2.13
C TYR A 65 1.67 9.97 1.80
N ALA A 66 2.47 10.59 2.68
CA ALA A 66 3.92 10.64 2.50
C ALA A 66 4.53 9.23 2.55
N PHE A 67 4.05 8.38 3.45
CA PHE A 67 4.50 7.00 3.56
C PHE A 67 4.25 6.23 2.27
N ILE A 68 3.04 6.32 1.72
CA ILE A 68 2.67 5.58 0.50
C ILE A 68 3.52 6.05 -0.69
N ARG A 69 3.77 7.34 -0.81
CA ARG A 69 4.62 7.87 -1.86
C ARG A 69 6.04 7.34 -1.77
N ALA A 70 6.60 7.33 -0.56
CA ALA A 70 7.95 6.80 -0.34
C ALA A 70 8.00 5.30 -0.60
N TYR A 71 6.97 4.57 -0.19
CA TYR A 71 6.87 3.13 -0.40
C TYR A 71 6.88 2.80 -1.90
N LEU A 72 6.07 3.50 -2.68
CA LEU A 72 5.99 3.29 -4.12
C LEU A 72 7.31 3.67 -4.81
N ALA A 73 7.91 4.79 -4.43
CA ALA A 73 9.19 5.21 -4.98
C ALA A 73 10.30 4.20 -4.67
N GLY A 74 10.32 3.66 -3.45
CA GLY A 74 11.27 2.63 -3.07
C GLY A 74 11.10 1.35 -3.88
N PHE A 75 9.86 0.95 -4.14
CA PHE A 75 9.56 -0.21 -4.97
C PHE A 75 10.05 -0.01 -6.41
N GLU A 76 9.76 1.14 -7.00
CA GLU A 76 10.19 1.46 -8.36
C GLU A 76 11.72 1.49 -8.48
N THR A 77 12.40 2.04 -7.48
CA THR A 77 13.86 2.07 -7.43
C THR A 77 14.43 0.66 -7.37
N ALA A 78 13.85 -0.22 -6.56
CA ALA A 78 14.28 -1.61 -6.44
C ALA A 78 14.11 -2.35 -7.77
N GLN A 79 13.00 -2.12 -8.49
CA GLN A 79 12.78 -2.71 -9.80
C GLN A 79 13.82 -2.24 -10.82
N THR A 80 14.14 -0.97 -10.82
CA THR A 80 15.15 -0.39 -11.70
C THR A 80 16.52 -1.02 -11.43
N LYS A 81 16.90 -1.16 -10.17
CA LYS A 81 18.18 -1.79 -9.79
C LYS A 81 18.26 -3.24 -10.26
N LYS A 82 17.17 -3.99 -10.14
CA LYS A 82 17.12 -5.37 -10.63
C LYS A 82 17.32 -5.44 -12.13
N ALA A 83 16.74 -4.52 -12.89
CA ALA A 83 16.89 -4.46 -14.34
C ALA A 83 18.36 -4.23 -14.73
N TYR A 84 19.09 -3.43 -13.98
CA TYR A 84 20.51 -3.16 -14.25
C TYR A 84 21.45 -4.29 -13.87
N ARG A 85 20.99 -5.22 -13.05
CA ARG A 85 21.82 -6.34 -12.59
C ARG A 85 21.69 -7.60 -13.43
N ALA A 86 20.95 -7.54 -14.47
CA ALA A 86 20.73 -8.70 -15.33
C ALA A 86 22.02 -9.22 -15.95
#